data_78477843bab680da452c8ceef39a86e3
#
_entry.id   78477843bab680da452c8ceef39a86e3
#
_cell.length_a   1.000
_cell.length_b   1.000
_cell.length_c   1.000
_cell.angle_alpha   90.00
_cell.angle_beta   90.00
_cell.angle_gamma   90.00
#
_symmetry.space_group_name_H-M   'P 1'
#
loop_
_entity.id
_entity.type
_entity.pdbx_description
1 polymer ?
#
loop_
_entity_poly.entity_id
_entity_poly.type
_entity_poly.pdbx_seq_one_letter_code
_entity_poly.pdbx_strand_id
1 'polypeptide(L)'
;MTNESSKEKNITSAEETLRQRSFIELAQALTAQKSNAAGRPLTYCLTTFGCQMNEKQSEAVAGIMDEIGYVRQDNEEADVVLYNTCTVRENANLKVYGRLGHLHSLKDRNPDMKIILFGCMMQEQHVVDKIRKSYPFVDLVFGTHNIFKFAELFYEMLQSDQQIINIWEGTDQIVEDLPTERNYTFKSGVNIMFGCNNFCSYCIVPYVRGRERSREPEAIVKEVKRLVADGVSEVMLLGQNVNSYGKTLEHPVTFAQLLEMLEDVEGLKRIRFMTSHPKDLSDELIETMAKSKKICHHLHLPLQSGSSRILKIMNRRYDKEKYLNLVEKIRKAIPDISLTTDIIVGFPGETEEDFQETLDVVAKCGYDTAFTFLYSKRSDTPAAAMENQVPQDVAKERFNRLLALVQQEGRTRSSRFEGSIQKVLVEEESKEKGIFTGRTEYNLLVHFPGSADLLGKYVKVSLDECHGFYYMGSLVEE
;
A
#
# COMPACT_ATOMS: atom_id res chain seq x y z
N MET A 1 -33.20 -0.49 -0.20
CA MET A 1 -32.25 -1.04 0.79
C MET A 1 -32.67 -2.47 1.03
N THR A 2 -32.19 -3.39 0.23
CA THR A 2 -32.45 -4.82 0.39
C THR A 2 -31.40 -5.38 1.33
N ASN A 3 -31.86 -6.03 2.39
CA ASN A 3 -31.08 -6.61 3.48
C ASN A 3 -30.38 -7.91 2.99
N GLU A 4 -29.44 -7.80 2.03
CA GLU A 4 -28.66 -8.94 1.51
C GLU A 4 -27.52 -9.35 2.46
N SER A 5 -27.08 -8.46 3.35
CA SER A 5 -25.92 -8.69 4.24
C SER A 5 -26.10 -9.85 5.25
N SER A 6 -27.31 -10.34 5.49
CA SER A 6 -27.57 -11.39 6.49
C SER A 6 -27.52 -12.82 5.96
N LYS A 7 -27.67 -13.06 4.65
CA LYS A 7 -27.62 -14.40 4.05
C LYS A 7 -26.21 -14.81 3.60
N GLU A 8 -25.32 -13.86 3.32
CA GLU A 8 -23.96 -14.12 2.82
C GLU A 8 -22.93 -14.46 3.91
N LYS A 9 -23.27 -14.30 5.20
CA LYS A 9 -22.37 -14.55 6.34
C LYS A 9 -21.92 -16.00 6.55
N ASN A 10 -22.46 -16.96 5.80
CA ASN A 10 -22.19 -18.39 5.99
C ASN A 10 -21.45 -19.05 4.82
N ILE A 11 -20.95 -18.30 3.84
CA ILE A 11 -20.22 -18.86 2.69
C ILE A 11 -18.72 -18.90 3.05
N THR A 12 -18.09 -20.05 2.89
CA THR A 12 -16.63 -20.21 3.09
C THR A 12 -15.84 -19.48 2.02
N SER A 13 -14.57 -19.15 2.30
CA SER A 13 -13.67 -18.55 1.31
C SER A 13 -13.59 -19.37 0.02
N ALA A 14 -13.53 -20.71 0.11
CA ALA A 14 -13.47 -21.59 -1.04
C ALA A 14 -14.76 -21.57 -1.88
N GLU A 15 -15.93 -21.57 -1.23
CA GLU A 15 -17.22 -21.45 -1.92
C GLU A 15 -17.36 -20.12 -2.63
N GLU A 16 -16.92 -19.01 -2.00
CA GLU A 16 -16.94 -17.70 -2.63
C GLU A 16 -15.96 -17.62 -3.80
N THR A 17 -14.78 -18.22 -3.70
CA THR A 17 -13.84 -18.33 -4.82
C THR A 17 -14.47 -19.05 -6.02
N LEU A 18 -15.15 -20.19 -5.79
CA LEU A 18 -15.86 -20.92 -6.85
C LEU A 18 -17.00 -20.08 -7.45
N ARG A 19 -17.74 -19.37 -6.61
CA ARG A 19 -18.80 -18.45 -7.06
C ARG A 19 -18.24 -17.36 -7.97
N GLN A 20 -17.16 -16.69 -7.55
CA GLN A 20 -16.54 -15.65 -8.37
C GLN A 20 -15.98 -16.20 -9.69
N ARG A 21 -15.44 -17.42 -9.68
CA ARG A 21 -15.02 -18.10 -10.91
C ARG A 21 -16.17 -18.31 -11.89
N SER A 22 -17.36 -18.72 -11.42
CA SER A 22 -18.52 -18.84 -12.29
C SER A 22 -18.96 -17.51 -12.91
N PHE A 23 -18.83 -16.39 -12.18
CA PHE A 23 -19.10 -15.05 -12.72
C PHE A 23 -18.04 -14.59 -13.74
N ILE A 24 -16.78 -14.98 -13.57
CA ILE A 24 -15.74 -14.77 -14.60
C ILE A 24 -16.14 -15.47 -15.90
N GLU A 25 -16.54 -16.74 -15.85
CA GLU A 25 -16.97 -17.50 -17.03
C GLU A 25 -18.20 -16.86 -17.71
N LEU A 26 -19.20 -16.42 -16.94
CA LEU A 26 -20.37 -15.72 -17.46
C LEU A 26 -20.00 -14.39 -18.12
N ALA A 27 -19.14 -13.59 -17.48
CA ALA A 27 -18.66 -12.32 -18.03
C ALA A 27 -17.81 -12.55 -19.30
N GLN A 28 -16.99 -13.60 -19.32
CA GLN A 28 -16.18 -14.00 -20.49
C GLN A 28 -17.06 -14.29 -21.71
N ALA A 29 -18.16 -15.03 -21.50
CA ALA A 29 -19.10 -15.33 -22.60
C ALA A 29 -19.73 -14.06 -23.19
N LEU A 30 -20.14 -13.10 -22.34
CA LEU A 30 -20.68 -11.80 -22.79
C LEU A 30 -19.62 -10.96 -23.50
N THR A 31 -18.40 -10.95 -22.97
CA THR A 31 -17.28 -10.19 -23.55
C THR A 31 -16.92 -10.72 -24.94
N ALA A 32 -16.89 -12.04 -25.10
CA ALA A 32 -16.65 -12.68 -26.40
C ALA A 32 -17.72 -12.27 -27.45
N GLN A 33 -19.01 -12.23 -27.07
CA GLN A 33 -20.07 -11.78 -27.95
C GLN A 33 -19.88 -10.30 -28.36
N LYS A 34 -19.58 -9.43 -27.40
CA LYS A 34 -19.35 -7.99 -27.65
C LYS A 34 -18.11 -7.75 -28.50
N SER A 35 -17.01 -8.48 -28.25
CA SER A 35 -15.77 -8.41 -29.05
C SER A 35 -16.01 -8.82 -30.50
N ASN A 36 -16.78 -9.89 -30.72
CA ASN A 36 -17.16 -10.34 -32.06
C ASN A 36 -18.02 -9.29 -32.78
N ALA A 37 -18.97 -8.68 -32.09
CA ALA A 37 -19.80 -7.62 -32.65
C ALA A 37 -18.99 -6.37 -32.99
N ALA A 38 -17.99 -6.01 -32.17
CA ALA A 38 -17.08 -4.89 -32.37
C ALA A 38 -15.99 -5.15 -33.42
N GLY A 39 -15.76 -6.44 -33.79
CA GLY A 39 -14.70 -6.86 -34.70
C GLY A 39 -13.27 -6.66 -34.14
N ARG A 40 -13.14 -6.48 -32.81
CA ARG A 40 -11.87 -6.28 -32.12
C ARG A 40 -11.96 -6.74 -30.66
N PRO A 41 -10.83 -7.05 -30.00
CA PRO A 41 -10.80 -7.23 -28.55
C PRO A 41 -11.30 -5.97 -27.83
N LEU A 42 -12.05 -6.15 -26.74
CA LEU A 42 -12.39 -5.07 -25.84
C LEU A 42 -11.19 -4.72 -24.94
N THR A 43 -11.10 -3.45 -24.57
CA THR A 43 -9.94 -2.92 -23.84
C THR A 43 -10.32 -2.37 -22.47
N TYR A 44 -9.38 -2.37 -21.53
CA TYR A 44 -9.53 -1.68 -20.26
C TYR A 44 -8.32 -0.84 -19.89
N CYS A 45 -8.59 0.26 -19.17
CA CYS A 45 -7.57 1.10 -18.55
C CYS A 45 -7.77 1.11 -17.04
N LEU A 46 -6.74 0.76 -16.27
CA LEU A 46 -6.79 0.73 -14.81
C LEU A 46 -5.76 1.69 -14.22
N THR A 47 -6.25 2.70 -13.49
CA THR A 47 -5.40 3.66 -12.80
C THR A 47 -5.53 3.50 -11.28
N THR A 48 -4.41 3.38 -10.59
CA THR A 48 -4.35 3.27 -9.12
C THR A 48 -3.93 4.59 -8.49
N PHE A 49 -4.79 5.14 -7.63
CA PHE A 49 -4.48 6.30 -6.79
C PHE A 49 -4.31 5.79 -5.36
N GLY A 50 -3.09 5.62 -4.87
CA GLY A 50 -3.01 5.18 -3.49
C GLY A 50 -1.70 4.57 -3.03
N CYS A 51 -1.82 3.58 -2.15
CA CYS A 51 -0.73 2.87 -1.50
C CYS A 51 -0.53 1.48 -2.12
N GLN A 52 0.51 0.78 -1.68
CA GLN A 52 0.83 -0.59 -2.14
C GLN A 52 -0.33 -1.59 -1.98
N MET A 53 -1.18 -1.43 -0.95
CA MET A 53 -2.39 -2.26 -0.86
C MET A 53 -3.41 -1.97 -1.96
N ASN A 54 -3.55 -0.71 -2.40
CA ASN A 54 -4.37 -0.39 -3.55
C ASN A 54 -3.76 -1.00 -4.83
N GLU A 55 -2.43 -0.95 -4.99
CA GLU A 55 -1.75 -1.61 -6.11
C GLU A 55 -2.04 -3.11 -6.14
N LYS A 56 -1.93 -3.80 -4.99
CA LYS A 56 -2.27 -5.22 -4.90
C LYS A 56 -3.74 -5.53 -5.20
N GLN A 57 -4.65 -4.64 -4.81
CA GLN A 57 -6.07 -4.75 -5.16
C GLN A 57 -6.30 -4.54 -6.67
N SER A 58 -5.55 -3.63 -7.28
CA SER A 58 -5.59 -3.41 -8.73
C SER A 58 -5.05 -4.62 -9.50
N GLU A 59 -3.99 -5.27 -9.01
CA GLU A 59 -3.48 -6.51 -9.61
C GLU A 59 -4.54 -7.62 -9.62
N ALA A 60 -5.34 -7.75 -8.55
CA ALA A 60 -6.44 -8.71 -8.50
C ALA A 60 -7.56 -8.36 -9.50
N VAL A 61 -7.94 -7.08 -9.57
CA VAL A 61 -8.95 -6.62 -10.54
C VAL A 61 -8.44 -6.80 -11.97
N ALA A 62 -7.17 -6.49 -12.25
CA ALA A 62 -6.56 -6.68 -13.57
C ALA A 62 -6.57 -8.16 -13.98
N GLY A 63 -6.16 -9.07 -13.08
CA GLY A 63 -6.18 -10.50 -13.37
C GLY A 63 -7.58 -11.04 -13.71
N ILE A 64 -8.62 -10.52 -13.03
CA ILE A 64 -10.01 -10.84 -13.37
C ILE A 64 -10.38 -10.29 -14.75
N MET A 65 -10.01 -9.03 -15.09
CA MET A 65 -10.29 -8.42 -16.39
C MET A 65 -9.61 -9.18 -17.54
N ASP A 66 -8.36 -9.62 -17.33
CA ASP A 66 -7.61 -10.40 -18.31
C ASP A 66 -8.26 -11.80 -18.53
N GLU A 67 -8.67 -12.51 -17.44
CA GLU A 67 -9.41 -13.78 -17.58
C GLU A 67 -10.78 -13.61 -18.25
N ILE A 68 -11.46 -12.49 -18.04
CA ILE A 68 -12.73 -12.17 -18.75
C ILE A 68 -12.48 -11.92 -20.25
N GLY A 69 -11.24 -11.60 -20.64
CA GLY A 69 -10.85 -11.43 -22.04
C GLY A 69 -10.75 -9.98 -22.51
N TYR A 70 -10.64 -9.02 -21.60
CA TYR A 70 -10.27 -7.66 -21.94
C TYR A 70 -8.76 -7.53 -22.09
N VAL A 71 -8.31 -6.61 -22.95
CA VAL A 71 -6.90 -6.30 -23.15
C VAL A 71 -6.55 -4.97 -22.47
N ARG A 72 -5.51 -4.98 -21.62
CA ARG A 72 -5.04 -3.78 -20.92
C ARG A 72 -4.46 -2.76 -21.90
N GLN A 73 -4.75 -1.47 -21.67
CA GLN A 73 -4.10 -0.35 -22.35
C GLN A 73 -3.85 0.82 -21.37
N ASP A 74 -2.92 1.72 -21.74
CA ASP A 74 -2.47 2.80 -20.84
C ASP A 74 -3.28 4.09 -20.96
N ASN A 75 -4.12 4.23 -21.99
CA ASN A 75 -4.94 5.43 -22.18
C ASN A 75 -6.41 5.20 -21.78
N GLU A 76 -7.10 6.28 -21.45
CA GLU A 76 -8.49 6.27 -20.98
C GLU A 76 -9.54 6.17 -22.12
N GLU A 77 -9.11 5.99 -23.38
CA GLU A 77 -10.02 5.73 -24.52
C GLU A 77 -10.36 4.24 -24.64
N ALA A 78 -10.41 3.53 -23.50
CA ALA A 78 -10.72 2.12 -23.37
C ALA A 78 -12.24 1.87 -23.30
N ASP A 79 -12.65 0.63 -23.57
CA ASP A 79 -14.06 0.23 -23.41
C ASP A 79 -14.48 0.20 -21.93
N VAL A 80 -13.52 -0.04 -21.01
CA VAL A 80 -13.73 0.03 -19.56
C VAL A 80 -12.62 0.83 -18.92
N VAL A 81 -12.95 1.84 -18.11
CA VAL A 81 -11.99 2.59 -17.30
C VAL A 81 -12.25 2.35 -15.82
N LEU A 82 -11.22 1.91 -15.10
CA LEU A 82 -11.28 1.58 -13.69
C LEU A 82 -10.34 2.50 -12.89
N TYR A 83 -10.87 3.12 -11.82
CA TYR A 83 -10.08 3.90 -10.88
C TYR A 83 -10.12 3.25 -9.50
N ASN A 84 -8.95 2.79 -9.04
CA ASN A 84 -8.74 2.40 -7.65
C ASN A 84 -8.36 3.63 -6.84
N THR A 85 -9.20 4.01 -5.90
CA THR A 85 -9.17 5.30 -5.23
C THR A 85 -8.64 5.21 -3.80
N CYS A 86 -8.04 6.29 -3.30
CA CYS A 86 -7.44 6.39 -1.98
C CYS A 86 -8.05 7.56 -1.20
N THR A 87 -8.25 7.40 0.10
CA THR A 87 -8.70 8.48 0.99
C THR A 87 -7.59 9.00 1.93
N VAL A 88 -6.46 8.32 1.99
CA VAL A 88 -5.34 8.72 2.87
C VAL A 88 -4.66 10.00 2.37
N ARG A 89 -4.67 10.26 1.06
CA ARG A 89 -4.03 11.42 0.43
C ARG A 89 -5.09 12.32 -0.18
N GLU A 90 -5.29 13.52 0.36
CA GLU A 90 -6.28 14.50 -0.14
C GLU A 90 -6.13 14.84 -1.61
N ASN A 91 -4.89 15.01 -2.09
CA ASN A 91 -4.60 15.24 -3.49
C ASN A 91 -5.05 14.10 -4.42
N ALA A 92 -5.21 12.87 -3.91
CA ALA A 92 -5.73 11.76 -4.70
C ALA A 92 -7.23 11.95 -5.01
N ASN A 93 -8.00 12.41 -4.01
CA ASN A 93 -9.44 12.65 -4.18
C ASN A 93 -9.71 13.75 -5.22
N LEU A 94 -8.96 14.87 -5.15
CA LEU A 94 -9.10 15.97 -6.11
C LEU A 94 -8.75 15.53 -7.54
N LYS A 95 -7.72 14.70 -7.71
CA LYS A 95 -7.33 14.13 -9.00
C LYS A 95 -8.44 13.25 -9.59
N VAL A 96 -9.10 12.42 -8.76
CA VAL A 96 -10.20 11.57 -9.21
C VAL A 96 -11.34 12.41 -9.74
N TYR A 97 -11.80 13.44 -9.01
CA TYR A 97 -12.89 14.32 -9.49
C TYR A 97 -12.53 15.07 -10.78
N GLY A 98 -11.30 15.57 -10.90
CA GLY A 98 -10.83 16.22 -12.11
C GLY A 98 -10.86 15.28 -13.32
N ARG A 99 -10.43 14.04 -13.15
CA ARG A 99 -10.47 13.04 -14.22
C ARG A 99 -11.87 12.56 -14.59
N LEU A 100 -12.82 12.52 -13.62
CA LEU A 100 -14.21 12.18 -13.92
C LEU A 100 -14.85 13.13 -14.94
N GLY A 101 -14.51 14.42 -14.90
CA GLY A 101 -14.94 15.37 -15.94
C GLY A 101 -14.43 15.02 -17.35
N HIS A 102 -13.18 14.56 -17.44
CA HIS A 102 -12.61 14.09 -18.70
C HIS A 102 -13.29 12.80 -19.17
N LEU A 103 -13.49 11.82 -18.27
CA LEU A 103 -14.17 10.57 -18.60
C LEU A 103 -15.63 10.77 -19.05
N HIS A 104 -16.32 11.79 -18.51
CA HIS A 104 -17.65 12.17 -19.01
C HIS A 104 -17.59 12.55 -20.49
N SER A 105 -16.64 13.40 -20.86
CA SER A 105 -16.48 13.81 -22.27
C SER A 105 -16.05 12.65 -23.18
N LEU A 106 -15.32 11.65 -22.68
CA LEU A 106 -15.02 10.43 -23.43
C LEU A 106 -16.29 9.57 -23.61
N LYS A 107 -17.07 9.41 -22.55
CA LYS A 107 -18.31 8.63 -22.57
C LYS A 107 -19.38 9.24 -23.47
N ASP A 108 -19.46 10.59 -23.58
CA ASP A 108 -20.33 11.28 -24.54
C ASP A 108 -19.99 10.90 -26.00
N ARG A 109 -18.72 10.64 -26.29
CA ARG A 109 -18.25 10.20 -27.61
C ARG A 109 -18.37 8.68 -27.81
N ASN A 110 -18.30 7.91 -26.74
CA ASN A 110 -18.45 6.46 -26.71
C ASN A 110 -19.44 6.06 -25.61
N PRO A 111 -20.76 6.08 -25.85
CA PRO A 111 -21.77 5.77 -24.83
C PRO A 111 -21.69 4.38 -24.24
N ASP A 112 -21.11 3.41 -24.96
CA ASP A 112 -20.93 2.04 -24.49
C ASP A 112 -19.77 1.87 -23.49
N MET A 113 -18.93 2.91 -23.35
CA MET A 113 -17.83 2.95 -22.40
C MET A 113 -18.35 2.75 -20.97
N LYS A 114 -17.68 1.91 -20.19
CA LYS A 114 -17.99 1.68 -18.77
C LYS A 114 -16.96 2.34 -17.87
N ILE A 115 -17.43 2.99 -16.80
CA ILE A 115 -16.60 3.70 -15.83
C ILE A 115 -16.83 3.08 -14.45
N ILE A 116 -15.76 2.61 -13.82
CA ILE A 116 -15.78 1.90 -12.53
C ILE A 116 -14.93 2.63 -11.50
N LEU A 117 -15.50 2.91 -10.34
CA LEU A 117 -14.78 3.48 -9.20
C LEU A 117 -14.76 2.50 -8.03
N PHE A 118 -13.58 2.26 -7.46
CA PHE A 118 -13.48 1.39 -6.29
C PHE A 118 -12.35 1.83 -5.34
N GLY A 119 -12.24 1.16 -4.19
CA GLY A 119 -11.17 1.41 -3.22
C GLY A 119 -11.60 2.24 -2.02
N CYS A 120 -10.62 2.76 -1.27
CA CYS A 120 -10.85 3.36 0.06
C CYS A 120 -11.78 4.57 0.04
N MET A 121 -11.67 5.43 -0.98
CA MET A 121 -12.50 6.64 -1.10
C MET A 121 -13.99 6.29 -1.23
N MET A 122 -14.32 5.14 -1.82
CA MET A 122 -15.70 4.68 -1.97
C MET A 122 -16.32 4.14 -0.69
N GLN A 123 -15.58 4.06 0.42
CA GLN A 123 -16.12 3.76 1.75
C GLN A 123 -16.63 5.00 2.49
N GLU A 124 -16.35 6.21 2.01
CA GLU A 124 -16.80 7.46 2.62
C GLU A 124 -18.20 7.80 2.11
N GLN A 125 -19.22 7.78 3.00
CA GLN A 125 -20.63 7.97 2.61
C GLN A 125 -20.85 9.28 1.85
N HIS A 126 -20.24 10.38 2.28
CA HIS A 126 -20.37 11.68 1.61
C HIS A 126 -19.83 11.69 0.19
N VAL A 127 -18.79 10.86 -0.09
CA VAL A 127 -18.24 10.68 -1.43
C VAL A 127 -19.21 9.88 -2.29
N VAL A 128 -19.74 8.78 -1.78
CA VAL A 128 -20.71 7.93 -2.48
C VAL A 128 -21.96 8.74 -2.85
N ASP A 129 -22.47 9.57 -1.92
CA ASP A 129 -23.63 10.43 -2.16
C ASP A 129 -23.33 11.48 -3.24
N LYS A 130 -22.12 12.04 -3.24
CA LYS A 130 -21.67 12.95 -4.28
C LYS A 130 -21.58 12.25 -5.65
N ILE A 131 -21.02 11.03 -5.72
CA ILE A 131 -20.95 10.26 -6.96
C ILE A 131 -22.37 9.98 -7.48
N ARG A 132 -23.26 9.48 -6.63
CA ARG A 132 -24.64 9.20 -7.00
C ARG A 132 -25.36 10.43 -7.58
N LYS A 133 -25.17 11.60 -6.97
CA LYS A 133 -25.87 12.83 -7.34
C LYS A 133 -25.24 13.52 -8.55
N SER A 134 -23.91 13.58 -8.61
CA SER A 134 -23.20 14.47 -9.53
C SER A 134 -22.50 13.73 -10.68
N TYR A 135 -22.38 12.40 -10.61
CA TYR A 135 -21.69 11.58 -11.60
C TYR A 135 -22.51 10.32 -11.98
N PRO A 136 -23.79 10.49 -12.42
CA PRO A 136 -24.67 9.37 -12.76
C PRO A 136 -24.17 8.55 -13.97
N PHE A 137 -23.20 9.06 -14.72
CA PHE A 137 -22.55 8.39 -15.84
C PHE A 137 -21.50 7.33 -15.40
N VAL A 138 -21.15 7.26 -14.13
CA VAL A 138 -20.33 6.18 -13.57
C VAL A 138 -21.19 4.93 -13.45
N ASP A 139 -20.72 3.80 -14.01
CA ASP A 139 -21.54 2.58 -14.12
C ASP A 139 -21.49 1.71 -12.85
N LEU A 140 -20.30 1.59 -12.23
CA LEU A 140 -20.11 0.73 -11.04
C LEU A 140 -19.28 1.44 -9.97
N VAL A 141 -19.75 1.37 -8.72
CA VAL A 141 -19.06 1.88 -7.54
C VAL A 141 -19.07 0.80 -6.45
N PHE A 142 -17.89 0.41 -5.95
CA PHE A 142 -17.79 -0.55 -4.84
C PHE A 142 -16.63 -0.24 -3.90
N GLY A 143 -16.71 -0.75 -2.67
CA GLY A 143 -15.78 -0.42 -1.60
C GLY A 143 -14.61 -1.39 -1.44
N THR A 144 -13.85 -1.22 -0.37
CA THR A 144 -12.70 -2.07 -0.03
C THR A 144 -13.11 -3.41 0.57
N HIS A 145 -14.31 -3.51 1.12
CA HIS A 145 -14.78 -4.70 1.83
C HIS A 145 -15.30 -5.80 0.93
N ASN A 146 -15.63 -5.46 -0.30
CA ASN A 146 -16.21 -6.37 -1.29
C ASN A 146 -15.46 -6.40 -2.63
N ILE A 147 -14.17 -6.10 -2.63
CA ILE A 147 -13.32 -6.18 -3.85
C ILE A 147 -13.32 -7.59 -4.44
N PHE A 148 -13.35 -8.62 -3.62
CA PHE A 148 -13.40 -10.01 -4.07
C PHE A 148 -14.67 -10.33 -4.88
N LYS A 149 -15.73 -9.53 -4.77
CA LYS A 149 -16.96 -9.64 -5.56
C LYS A 149 -16.88 -8.96 -6.92
N PHE A 150 -15.74 -8.52 -7.35
CA PHE A 150 -15.60 -7.74 -8.57
C PHE A 150 -16.15 -8.47 -9.80
N ALA A 151 -15.90 -9.77 -9.96
CA ALA A 151 -16.41 -10.52 -11.11
C ALA A 151 -17.95 -10.55 -11.17
N GLU A 152 -18.62 -10.77 -10.03
CA GLU A 152 -20.07 -10.71 -9.90
C GLU A 152 -20.60 -9.31 -10.25
N LEU A 153 -20.07 -8.27 -9.62
CA LEU A 153 -20.49 -6.89 -9.83
C LEU A 153 -20.24 -6.41 -11.26
N PHE A 154 -19.15 -6.86 -11.88
CA PHE A 154 -18.81 -6.55 -13.25
C PHE A 154 -19.81 -7.22 -14.22
N TYR A 155 -20.15 -8.50 -13.99
CA TYR A 155 -21.16 -9.21 -14.77
C TYR A 155 -22.53 -8.54 -14.66
N GLU A 156 -22.98 -8.15 -13.45
CA GLU A 156 -24.22 -7.40 -13.25
C GLU A 156 -24.21 -6.06 -13.98
N MET A 157 -23.10 -5.30 -13.95
CA MET A 157 -22.93 -4.04 -14.66
C MET A 157 -23.05 -4.24 -16.18
N LEU A 158 -22.52 -5.32 -16.74
CA LEU A 158 -22.64 -5.61 -18.18
C LEU A 158 -24.08 -5.86 -18.64
N GLN A 159 -24.98 -6.21 -17.73
CA GLN A 159 -26.40 -6.48 -17.98
C GLN A 159 -27.33 -5.34 -17.57
N SER A 160 -26.77 -4.25 -16.99
CA SER A 160 -27.55 -3.12 -16.49
C SER A 160 -27.19 -1.83 -17.22
N ASP A 161 -28.21 -1.01 -17.50
CA ASP A 161 -28.04 0.35 -17.98
C ASP A 161 -28.08 1.37 -16.82
N GLN A 162 -28.20 0.92 -15.58
CA GLN A 162 -28.26 1.76 -14.40
C GLN A 162 -26.93 1.74 -13.64
N GLN A 163 -26.63 2.86 -12.96
CA GLN A 163 -25.50 2.94 -12.03
C GLN A 163 -25.67 1.94 -10.89
N ILE A 164 -24.70 1.04 -10.71
CA ILE A 164 -24.62 0.11 -9.58
C ILE A 164 -23.72 0.69 -8.50
N ILE A 165 -24.23 0.82 -7.29
CA ILE A 165 -23.46 1.22 -6.11
C ILE A 165 -23.60 0.13 -5.05
N ASN A 166 -22.54 -0.63 -4.81
CA ASN A 166 -22.50 -1.75 -3.88
C ASN A 166 -21.36 -1.54 -2.87
N ILE A 167 -21.69 -0.91 -1.75
CA ILE A 167 -20.75 -0.59 -0.67
C ILE A 167 -21.11 -1.41 0.57
N TRP A 168 -20.16 -2.21 1.04
CA TRP A 168 -20.30 -2.95 2.29
C TRP A 168 -19.74 -2.14 3.46
N GLU A 169 -20.42 -2.11 4.58
CA GLU A 169 -19.97 -1.45 5.80
C GLU A 169 -18.81 -2.19 6.49
N GLY A 170 -18.67 -3.49 6.24
CA GLY A 170 -17.60 -4.34 6.75
C GLY A 170 -17.69 -5.76 6.22
N THR A 171 -16.64 -6.52 6.44
CA THR A 171 -16.59 -7.96 6.15
C THR A 171 -15.61 -8.64 7.08
N ASP A 172 -15.90 -9.89 7.47
CA ASP A 172 -14.95 -10.78 8.14
C ASP A 172 -14.30 -11.76 7.14
N GLN A 173 -14.80 -11.78 5.90
CA GLN A 173 -14.32 -12.69 4.86
C GLN A 173 -12.95 -12.27 4.32
N ILE A 174 -12.12 -13.27 4.06
CA ILE A 174 -10.89 -13.18 3.29
C ILE A 174 -11.02 -14.25 2.19
N VAL A 175 -11.07 -13.82 0.93
CA VAL A 175 -11.21 -14.71 -0.21
C VAL A 175 -9.85 -14.90 -0.86
N GLU A 176 -9.45 -16.15 -0.99
CA GLU A 176 -8.14 -16.56 -1.49
C GLU A 176 -8.21 -17.03 -2.95
N ASP A 177 -7.05 -17.21 -3.58
CA ASP A 177 -6.88 -17.86 -4.89
C ASP A 177 -7.69 -17.22 -6.06
N LEU A 178 -8.03 -15.93 -5.98
CA LEU A 178 -8.55 -15.17 -7.12
C LEU A 178 -7.45 -14.85 -8.13
N PRO A 179 -7.80 -14.66 -9.43
CA PRO A 179 -6.86 -14.23 -10.46
C PRO A 179 -6.11 -12.98 -10.07
N THR A 180 -4.85 -12.88 -10.46
CA THR A 180 -4.02 -11.70 -10.16
C THR A 180 -3.00 -11.49 -11.28
N GLU A 181 -2.99 -10.29 -11.88
CA GLU A 181 -1.96 -9.86 -12.83
C GLU A 181 -0.93 -9.00 -12.13
N ARG A 182 0.32 -9.45 -12.07
CA ARG A 182 1.40 -8.78 -11.34
C ARG A 182 2.09 -7.72 -12.19
N ASN A 183 2.41 -6.60 -11.58
CA ASN A 183 3.19 -5.54 -12.23
C ASN A 183 4.66 -5.95 -12.49
N TYR A 184 5.20 -6.90 -11.71
CA TYR A 184 6.57 -7.39 -11.83
C TYR A 184 6.62 -8.92 -11.77
N THR A 185 7.51 -9.51 -12.57
CA THR A 185 7.74 -10.96 -12.58
C THR A 185 8.65 -11.44 -11.45
N PHE A 186 9.49 -10.56 -10.89
CA PHE A 186 10.56 -10.88 -9.93
C PHE A 186 10.31 -10.41 -8.50
N LYS A 187 9.32 -9.53 -8.28
CA LYS A 187 8.88 -9.08 -6.94
C LYS A 187 7.36 -9.01 -6.86
N SER A 188 6.80 -9.19 -5.67
CA SER A 188 5.34 -9.12 -5.45
C SER A 188 4.98 -8.64 -4.06
N GLY A 189 3.87 -7.89 -3.97
CA GLY A 189 3.19 -7.65 -2.70
C GLY A 189 2.40 -8.89 -2.27
N VAL A 190 2.39 -9.17 -0.95
CA VAL A 190 1.59 -10.23 -0.34
C VAL A 190 0.82 -9.63 0.82
N ASN A 191 -0.50 -9.55 0.71
CA ASN A 191 -1.33 -9.14 1.83
C ASN A 191 -1.27 -10.22 2.91
N ILE A 192 -0.90 -9.86 4.13
CA ILE A 192 -0.90 -10.79 5.26
C ILE A 192 -2.06 -10.52 6.23
N MET A 193 -2.60 -9.30 6.18
CA MET A 193 -3.72 -8.89 6.99
C MET A 193 -4.44 -7.67 6.38
N PHE A 194 -5.66 -7.42 6.84
CA PHE A 194 -6.49 -6.30 6.44
C PHE A 194 -7.03 -5.57 7.67
N GLY A 195 -7.29 -4.25 7.55
CA GLY A 195 -7.87 -3.43 8.61
C GLY A 195 -6.88 -3.07 9.72
N CYS A 196 -7.36 -2.27 10.70
CA CYS A 196 -6.53 -1.80 11.81
C CYS A 196 -7.36 -1.53 13.06
N ASN A 197 -6.91 -2.02 14.22
CA ASN A 197 -7.55 -1.82 15.53
C ASN A 197 -6.92 -0.70 16.37
N ASN A 198 -5.97 0.08 15.82
CA ASN A 198 -5.28 1.12 16.60
C ASN A 198 -6.13 2.35 16.84
N PHE A 199 -7.05 2.71 15.92
CA PHE A 199 -7.90 3.89 16.02
C PHE A 199 -7.13 5.15 16.42
N CYS A 200 -5.97 5.39 15.79
CA CYS A 200 -5.24 6.65 15.95
C CYS A 200 -6.19 7.80 15.59
N SER A 201 -6.22 8.87 16.41
CA SER A 201 -7.25 9.89 16.32
C SER A 201 -7.31 10.67 14.99
N TYR A 202 -6.24 10.65 14.22
CA TYR A 202 -6.13 11.28 12.89
C TYR A 202 -6.40 10.32 11.73
N CYS A 203 -6.55 9.01 11.99
CA CYS A 203 -6.45 8.00 10.95
C CYS A 203 -7.83 7.51 10.49
N ILE A 204 -8.06 7.62 9.18
CA ILE A 204 -9.30 7.14 8.54
C ILE A 204 -9.30 5.62 8.29
N VAL A 205 -8.15 4.95 8.35
CA VAL A 205 -8.01 3.54 7.95
C VAL A 205 -8.99 2.59 8.63
N PRO A 206 -9.23 2.63 9.98
CA PRO A 206 -10.20 1.74 10.60
C PRO A 206 -11.64 1.88 10.07
N TYR A 207 -11.98 3.06 9.56
CA TYR A 207 -13.32 3.37 9.04
C TYR A 207 -13.51 2.91 7.59
N VAL A 208 -12.41 2.86 6.80
CA VAL A 208 -12.48 2.50 5.38
C VAL A 208 -11.92 1.12 5.05
N ARG A 209 -11.23 0.46 6.00
CA ARG A 209 -10.70 -0.92 5.83
C ARG A 209 -11.15 -1.88 6.92
N GLY A 210 -11.93 -1.38 7.91
CA GLY A 210 -12.51 -2.17 8.98
C GLY A 210 -11.51 -2.62 10.04
N ARG A 211 -11.95 -3.58 10.85
CA ARG A 211 -11.17 -4.21 11.91
C ARG A 211 -10.07 -5.11 11.36
N GLU A 212 -9.05 -5.37 12.17
CA GLU A 212 -7.97 -6.29 11.81
C GLU A 212 -8.50 -7.69 11.52
N ARG A 213 -8.01 -8.27 10.43
CA ARG A 213 -8.24 -9.65 10.01
C ARG A 213 -6.94 -10.18 9.44
N SER A 214 -6.36 -11.18 10.08
CA SER A 214 -5.15 -11.85 9.60
C SER A 214 -5.51 -13.00 8.67
N ARG A 215 -4.70 -13.21 7.64
CA ARG A 215 -4.76 -14.40 6.80
C ARG A 215 -4.09 -15.57 7.51
N GLU A 216 -4.53 -16.78 7.22
CA GLU A 216 -3.89 -17.99 7.74
C GLU A 216 -2.44 -18.09 7.24
N PRO A 217 -1.48 -18.45 8.13
CA PRO A 217 -0.06 -18.48 7.76
C PRO A 217 0.22 -19.49 6.65
N GLU A 218 -0.49 -20.63 6.61
CA GLU A 218 -0.36 -21.65 5.58
C GLU A 218 -0.77 -21.11 4.20
N ALA A 219 -1.83 -20.28 4.13
CA ALA A 219 -2.27 -19.65 2.89
C ALA A 219 -1.22 -18.65 2.38
N ILE A 220 -0.61 -17.88 3.28
CA ILE A 220 0.46 -16.94 2.93
C ILE A 220 1.70 -17.68 2.43
N VAL A 221 2.15 -18.73 3.14
CA VAL A 221 3.30 -19.55 2.74
C VAL A 221 3.04 -20.23 1.40
N LYS A 222 1.83 -20.77 1.17
CA LYS A 222 1.41 -21.35 -0.11
C LYS A 222 1.49 -20.33 -1.24
N GLU A 223 0.98 -19.10 -1.03
CA GLU A 223 1.04 -18.02 -2.02
C GLU A 223 2.50 -17.66 -2.33
N VAL A 224 3.35 -17.48 -1.30
CA VAL A 224 4.77 -17.14 -1.50
C VAL A 224 5.51 -18.24 -2.25
N LYS A 225 5.28 -19.52 -1.94
CA LYS A 225 5.86 -20.66 -2.70
C LYS A 225 5.44 -20.64 -4.17
N ARG A 226 4.17 -20.36 -4.47
CA ARG A 226 3.67 -20.21 -5.85
C ARG A 226 4.35 -19.04 -6.56
N LEU A 227 4.44 -17.89 -5.91
CA LEU A 227 5.12 -16.72 -6.45
C LEU A 227 6.59 -17.00 -6.77
N VAL A 228 7.30 -17.73 -5.88
CA VAL A 228 8.69 -18.12 -6.13
C VAL A 228 8.82 -19.10 -7.29
N ALA A 229 7.91 -20.07 -7.41
CA ALA A 229 7.87 -20.98 -8.55
C ALA A 229 7.67 -20.23 -9.88
N ASP A 230 6.97 -19.08 -9.86
CA ASP A 230 6.76 -18.18 -11.00
C ASP A 230 7.90 -17.15 -11.19
N GLY A 231 9.03 -17.29 -10.47
CA GLY A 231 10.21 -16.44 -10.64
C GLY A 231 10.33 -15.25 -9.69
N VAL A 232 9.39 -15.04 -8.77
CA VAL A 232 9.50 -13.99 -7.74
C VAL A 232 10.61 -14.33 -6.74
N SER A 233 11.50 -13.37 -6.51
CA SER A 233 12.63 -13.54 -5.57
C SER A 233 12.58 -12.58 -4.37
N GLU A 234 11.74 -11.54 -4.42
CA GLU A 234 11.50 -10.59 -3.32
C GLU A 234 10.00 -10.45 -3.07
N VAL A 235 9.57 -10.53 -1.80
CA VAL A 235 8.19 -10.25 -1.40
C VAL A 235 8.13 -9.06 -0.45
N MET A 236 7.07 -8.25 -0.61
CA MET A 236 6.69 -7.18 0.31
C MET A 236 5.43 -7.61 1.07
N LEU A 237 5.56 -7.87 2.37
CA LEU A 237 4.41 -8.21 3.22
C LEU A 237 3.61 -6.96 3.53
N LEU A 238 2.33 -6.98 3.22
CA LEU A 238 1.42 -5.83 3.26
C LEU A 238 0.35 -6.00 4.34
N GLY A 239 0.11 -4.93 5.08
CA GLY A 239 -0.94 -4.79 6.09
C GLY A 239 -1.02 -3.35 6.56
N GLN A 240 -2.00 -3.00 7.41
CA GLN A 240 -2.09 -1.67 8.02
C GLN A 240 -1.27 -1.54 9.31
N ASN A 241 -0.95 -2.66 9.95
CA ASN A 241 -0.05 -2.79 11.08
C ASN A 241 0.47 -4.24 11.10
N VAL A 242 1.51 -4.52 10.32
CA VAL A 242 2.02 -5.90 10.16
C VAL A 242 2.48 -6.53 11.47
N ASN A 243 2.91 -5.70 12.44
CA ASN A 243 3.39 -6.20 13.74
C ASN A 243 2.27 -6.78 14.61
N SER A 244 0.98 -6.49 14.30
CA SER A 244 -0.16 -7.09 14.99
C SER A 244 -0.70 -8.35 14.30
N TYR A 245 -0.05 -8.80 13.23
CA TYR A 245 -0.44 -10.02 12.53
C TYR A 245 -0.64 -11.19 13.49
N GLY A 246 -1.63 -11.99 13.17
CA GLY A 246 -1.96 -13.25 13.82
C GLY A 246 -2.81 -13.13 15.09
N LYS A 247 -3.00 -11.91 15.64
CA LYS A 247 -3.82 -11.71 16.86
C LYS A 247 -5.31 -12.06 16.67
N THR A 248 -5.78 -12.12 15.44
CA THR A 248 -7.18 -12.41 15.09
C THR A 248 -7.39 -13.83 14.58
N LEU A 249 -6.35 -14.63 14.51
CA LEU A 249 -6.42 -16.04 14.14
C LEU A 249 -7.00 -16.87 15.30
N GLU A 250 -7.68 -17.95 14.99
CA GLU A 250 -8.17 -18.91 15.97
C GLU A 250 -7.00 -19.50 16.79
N HIS A 251 -5.90 -19.82 16.10
CA HIS A 251 -4.64 -20.20 16.71
C HIS A 251 -3.63 -19.07 16.49
N PRO A 252 -3.40 -18.19 17.49
CA PRO A 252 -2.55 -17.02 17.32
C PRO A 252 -1.12 -17.39 16.92
N VAL A 253 -0.62 -16.74 15.87
CA VAL A 253 0.74 -16.83 15.37
C VAL A 253 1.33 -15.43 15.34
N THR A 254 2.55 -15.24 15.89
CA THR A 254 3.18 -13.91 15.87
C THR A 254 3.69 -13.55 14.47
N PHE A 255 3.89 -12.26 14.22
CA PHE A 255 4.51 -11.83 12.97
C PHE A 255 5.93 -12.38 12.80
N ALA A 256 6.67 -12.51 13.91
CA ALA A 256 8.00 -13.13 13.93
C ALA A 256 7.95 -14.59 13.47
N GLN A 257 7.00 -15.37 13.97
CA GLN A 257 6.80 -16.77 13.55
C GLN A 257 6.40 -16.90 12.08
N LEU A 258 5.56 -16.00 11.56
CA LEU A 258 5.28 -15.97 10.11
C LEU A 258 6.55 -15.71 9.31
N LEU A 259 7.40 -14.77 9.73
CA LEU A 259 8.67 -14.49 9.07
C LEU A 259 9.62 -15.70 9.09
N GLU A 260 9.68 -16.45 10.19
CA GLU A 260 10.44 -17.70 10.28
C GLU A 260 9.93 -18.76 9.31
N MET A 261 8.60 -18.93 9.17
CA MET A 261 8.03 -19.82 8.16
C MET A 261 8.41 -19.42 6.73
N LEU A 262 8.51 -18.12 6.47
CA LEU A 262 8.92 -17.60 5.15
C LEU A 262 10.43 -17.68 4.91
N GLU A 263 11.25 -17.68 5.98
CA GLU A 263 12.70 -17.91 5.89
C GLU A 263 13.01 -19.26 5.23
N ASP A 264 12.17 -20.27 5.48
CA ASP A 264 12.34 -21.64 4.95
C ASP A 264 11.90 -21.81 3.49
N VAL A 265 11.29 -20.79 2.86
CA VAL A 265 10.84 -20.87 1.46
C VAL A 265 12.05 -20.83 0.54
N GLU A 266 12.41 -21.96 -0.06
CA GLU A 266 13.50 -22.07 -1.02
C GLU A 266 13.25 -21.18 -2.25
N GLY A 267 14.30 -20.52 -2.75
CA GLY A 267 14.20 -19.58 -3.90
C GLY A 267 13.81 -18.14 -3.53
N LEU A 268 13.14 -17.92 -2.38
CA LEU A 268 12.90 -16.57 -1.86
C LEU A 268 14.22 -15.98 -1.35
N LYS A 269 14.59 -14.79 -1.85
CA LYS A 269 15.87 -14.14 -1.53
C LYS A 269 15.72 -12.96 -0.58
N ARG A 270 14.58 -12.22 -0.64
CA ARG A 270 14.32 -11.06 0.21
C ARG A 270 12.89 -11.01 0.68
N ILE A 271 12.73 -10.63 1.94
CA ILE A 271 11.45 -10.34 2.60
C ILE A 271 11.49 -8.88 3.07
N ARG A 272 10.53 -8.09 2.63
CA ARG A 272 10.29 -6.73 3.09
C ARG A 272 8.94 -6.63 3.77
N PHE A 273 8.82 -5.68 4.66
CA PHE A 273 7.53 -5.26 5.20
C PHE A 273 7.53 -3.78 5.54
N MET A 274 6.35 -3.19 5.56
CA MET A 274 6.12 -1.78 5.88
C MET A 274 5.02 -1.68 6.94
N THR A 275 4.71 -0.45 7.39
CA THR A 275 3.57 -0.18 8.26
C THR A 275 3.64 -0.84 9.65
N SER A 276 4.84 -0.80 10.26
CA SER A 276 5.04 -1.18 11.65
C SER A 276 4.44 -0.16 12.61
N HIS A 277 3.96 -0.63 13.77
CA HIS A 277 3.52 0.26 14.84
C HIS A 277 4.40 0.04 16.08
N PRO A 278 5.01 1.10 16.65
CA PRO A 278 5.96 0.98 17.77
C PRO A 278 5.43 0.21 18.98
N LYS A 279 4.13 0.29 19.24
CA LYS A 279 3.50 -0.42 20.37
C LYS A 279 3.54 -1.96 20.20
N ASP A 280 3.55 -2.46 18.96
CA ASP A 280 3.44 -3.88 18.62
C ASP A 280 4.77 -4.49 18.15
N LEU A 281 5.85 -3.69 18.09
CA LEU A 281 7.18 -4.21 17.79
C LEU A 281 7.76 -4.91 19.01
N SER A 282 7.85 -6.25 18.94
CA SER A 282 8.34 -7.12 20.02
C SER A 282 9.84 -7.35 19.95
N ASP A 283 10.43 -7.73 21.09
CA ASP A 283 11.83 -8.16 21.16
C ASP A 283 12.05 -9.44 20.29
N GLU A 284 11.07 -10.37 20.25
CA GLU A 284 11.06 -11.53 19.36
C GLU A 284 11.23 -11.12 17.89
N LEU A 285 10.46 -10.12 17.42
CA LEU A 285 10.57 -9.65 16.04
C LEU A 285 11.94 -9.04 15.74
N ILE A 286 12.50 -8.26 16.67
CA ILE A 286 13.86 -7.68 16.52
C ILE A 286 14.90 -8.80 16.40
N GLU A 287 14.81 -9.84 17.23
CA GLU A 287 15.72 -10.99 17.19
C GLU A 287 15.58 -11.79 15.90
N THR A 288 14.34 -12.02 15.42
CA THR A 288 14.08 -12.71 14.15
C THR A 288 14.67 -11.94 12.98
N MET A 289 14.48 -10.60 12.94
CA MET A 289 15.11 -9.75 11.94
C MET A 289 16.63 -9.83 11.96
N ALA A 290 17.23 -9.81 13.15
CA ALA A 290 18.69 -9.85 13.30
C ALA A 290 19.32 -11.19 12.89
N LYS A 291 18.58 -12.30 13.00
CA LYS A 291 19.04 -13.67 12.67
C LYS A 291 18.77 -14.04 11.20
N SER A 292 17.79 -13.41 10.56
CA SER A 292 17.33 -13.75 9.21
C SER A 292 18.39 -13.42 8.17
N LYS A 293 18.43 -14.25 7.12
CA LYS A 293 19.25 -14.00 5.91
C LYS A 293 18.43 -13.41 4.74
N LYS A 294 17.10 -13.34 4.91
CA LYS A 294 16.18 -12.90 3.85
C LYS A 294 15.45 -11.60 4.22
N ILE A 295 15.23 -11.34 5.52
CA ILE A 295 14.60 -10.10 5.95
C ILE A 295 15.54 -8.94 5.68
N CYS A 296 15.08 -7.98 4.91
CA CYS A 296 15.85 -6.78 4.59
C CYS A 296 16.12 -5.94 5.84
N HIS A 297 17.33 -5.41 5.98
CA HIS A 297 17.73 -4.53 7.09
C HIS A 297 17.17 -3.12 6.89
N HIS A 298 15.88 -3.04 6.73
CA HIS A 298 15.11 -1.79 6.63
C HIS A 298 13.85 -1.92 7.49
N LEU A 299 13.62 -0.95 8.35
CA LEU A 299 12.41 -0.88 9.19
C LEU A 299 11.78 0.50 9.09
N HIS A 300 10.51 0.53 8.64
CA HIS A 300 9.68 1.71 8.70
C HIS A 300 8.93 1.73 10.03
N LEU A 301 9.28 2.67 10.92
CA LEU A 301 8.75 2.78 12.29
C LEU A 301 8.16 4.18 12.54
N PRO A 302 6.87 4.42 12.23
CA PRO A 302 6.23 5.72 12.33
C PRO A 302 6.23 6.30 13.75
N LEU A 303 6.98 7.38 13.96
CA LEU A 303 7.03 8.16 15.21
C LEU A 303 5.75 8.98 15.40
N GLN A 304 5.30 9.64 14.36
CA GLN A 304 4.19 10.60 14.26
C GLN A 304 4.43 11.92 15.00
N SER A 305 4.87 11.91 16.26
CA SER A 305 5.26 13.05 17.07
C SER A 305 6.31 12.64 18.11
N GLY A 306 7.22 13.54 18.46
CA GLY A 306 8.19 13.33 19.55
C GLY A 306 7.66 13.73 20.92
N SER A 307 6.47 14.33 21.02
CA SER A 307 5.87 14.71 22.30
C SER A 307 4.98 13.58 22.84
N SER A 308 5.28 13.11 24.04
CA SER A 308 4.45 12.11 24.74
C SER A 308 3.02 12.58 24.95
N ARG A 309 2.81 13.91 25.14
CA ARG A 309 1.49 14.51 25.26
C ARG A 309 0.70 14.40 23.96
N ILE A 310 1.29 14.74 22.84
CA ILE A 310 0.66 14.65 21.52
C ILE A 310 0.44 13.20 21.13
N LEU A 311 1.38 12.29 21.36
CA LEU A 311 1.21 10.85 21.12
C LEU A 311 0.00 10.29 21.87
N LYS A 312 -0.24 10.71 23.11
CA LYS A 312 -1.42 10.34 23.90
C LYS A 312 -2.72 10.84 23.23
N ILE A 313 -2.77 12.09 22.78
CA ILE A 313 -3.94 12.67 22.08
C ILE A 313 -4.15 11.96 20.72
N MET A 314 -3.08 11.59 20.04
CA MET A 314 -3.09 10.77 18.81
C MET A 314 -3.54 9.32 19.05
N ASN A 315 -3.76 8.87 20.30
CA ASN A 315 -4.07 7.49 20.70
C ASN A 315 -2.98 6.48 20.26
N ARG A 316 -1.70 6.87 20.35
CA ARG A 316 -0.58 6.03 19.87
C ARG A 316 -0.17 4.93 20.85
N ARG A 317 -0.54 5.02 22.14
CA ARG A 317 -0.30 4.01 23.19
C ARG A 317 1.18 3.69 23.44
N TYR A 318 2.07 4.60 23.12
CA TYR A 318 3.48 4.65 23.53
C TYR A 318 3.85 6.11 23.76
N ASP A 319 4.94 6.33 24.48
CA ASP A 319 5.53 7.63 24.77
C ASP A 319 6.91 7.79 24.08
N LYS A 320 7.51 8.96 24.25
CA LYS A 320 8.82 9.31 23.69
C LYS A 320 9.91 8.36 24.18
N GLU A 321 9.93 8.08 25.48
CA GLU A 321 10.94 7.25 26.13
C GLU A 321 10.88 5.80 25.60
N LYS A 322 9.70 5.22 25.53
CA LYS A 322 9.49 3.89 24.98
C LYS A 322 9.95 3.82 23.52
N TYR A 323 9.66 4.86 22.72
CA TYR A 323 10.07 4.91 21.33
C TYR A 323 11.60 4.97 21.18
N LEU A 324 12.27 5.83 21.94
CA LEU A 324 13.73 5.97 21.94
C LEU A 324 14.43 4.65 22.37
N ASN A 325 13.93 4.03 23.44
CA ASN A 325 14.44 2.73 23.91
C ASN A 325 14.26 1.64 22.84
N LEU A 326 13.17 1.69 22.09
CA LEU A 326 12.92 0.74 21.00
C LEU A 326 13.92 0.91 19.86
N VAL A 327 14.19 2.16 19.46
CA VAL A 327 15.21 2.49 18.44
C VAL A 327 16.60 2.05 18.86
N GLU A 328 16.96 2.24 20.15
CA GLU A 328 18.24 1.79 20.70
C GLU A 328 18.37 0.25 20.64
N LYS A 329 17.34 -0.49 21.06
CA LYS A 329 17.31 -1.95 20.98
C LYS A 329 17.49 -2.46 19.54
N ILE A 330 16.76 -1.85 18.59
CA ILE A 330 16.84 -2.21 17.17
C ILE A 330 18.26 -2.02 16.66
N ARG A 331 18.88 -0.84 16.90
CA ARG A 331 20.24 -0.56 16.44
C ARG A 331 21.31 -1.39 17.12
N LYS A 332 21.08 -1.79 18.37
CA LYS A 332 21.97 -2.73 19.06
C LYS A 332 21.94 -4.13 18.45
N ALA A 333 20.75 -4.59 18.05
CA ALA A 333 20.56 -5.90 17.43
C ALA A 333 20.99 -5.93 15.95
N ILE A 334 20.75 -4.83 15.23
CA ILE A 334 21.04 -4.68 13.79
C ILE A 334 21.72 -3.32 13.58
N PRO A 335 23.05 -3.20 13.76
CA PRO A 335 23.77 -1.91 13.79
C PRO A 335 23.68 -1.11 12.50
N ASP A 336 23.59 -1.77 11.36
CA ASP A 336 23.54 -1.18 10.02
C ASP A 336 22.12 -0.92 9.50
N ILE A 337 21.08 -1.23 10.29
CA ILE A 337 19.69 -1.09 9.86
C ILE A 337 19.36 0.32 9.35
N SER A 338 18.66 0.38 8.22
CA SER A 338 18.04 1.60 7.73
C SER A 338 16.70 1.82 8.43
N LEU A 339 16.57 2.94 9.15
CA LEU A 339 15.33 3.32 9.84
C LEU A 339 14.66 4.47 9.09
N THR A 340 13.37 4.27 8.81
CA THR A 340 12.52 5.30 8.23
C THR A 340 11.30 5.54 9.10
N THR A 341 10.69 6.72 9.01
CA THR A 341 9.58 7.13 9.88
C THR A 341 8.60 8.04 9.17
N ASP A 342 7.39 8.18 9.75
CA ASP A 342 6.41 9.21 9.44
C ASP A 342 6.31 10.21 10.59
N ILE A 343 6.18 11.50 10.26
CA ILE A 343 6.01 12.59 11.24
C ILE A 343 4.91 13.52 10.76
N ILE A 344 3.98 13.85 11.64
CA ILE A 344 2.88 14.78 11.40
C ILE A 344 3.13 16.07 12.20
N VAL A 345 3.14 17.20 11.51
CA VAL A 345 3.30 18.54 12.09
C VAL A 345 1.97 19.26 12.07
N GLY A 346 1.71 20.08 13.09
CA GLY A 346 0.48 20.87 13.20
C GLY A 346 -0.73 20.05 13.59
N PHE A 347 -0.52 18.95 14.31
CA PHE A 347 -1.62 18.17 14.88
C PHE A 347 -2.42 19.03 15.89
N PRO A 348 -3.76 18.90 15.99
CA PRO A 348 -4.56 19.72 16.89
C PRO A 348 -4.03 19.74 18.33
N GLY A 349 -3.80 20.96 18.85
CA GLY A 349 -3.26 21.19 20.17
C GLY A 349 -1.74 21.07 20.32
N GLU A 350 -0.99 20.86 19.22
CA GLU A 350 0.48 20.89 19.25
C GLU A 350 0.98 22.29 19.61
N THR A 351 1.77 22.41 20.69
CA THR A 351 2.47 23.65 21.07
C THR A 351 3.86 23.71 20.44
N GLU A 352 4.56 24.83 20.64
CA GLU A 352 5.95 24.96 20.18
C GLU A 352 6.88 24.01 20.95
N GLU A 353 6.62 23.80 22.24
CA GLU A 353 7.38 22.88 23.08
C GLU A 353 7.21 21.42 22.61
N ASP A 354 5.98 21.00 22.24
CA ASP A 354 5.73 19.68 21.67
C ASP A 354 6.46 19.47 20.34
N PHE A 355 6.46 20.51 19.53
CA PHE A 355 7.18 20.48 18.25
C PHE A 355 8.70 20.41 18.48
N GLN A 356 9.25 21.16 19.43
CA GLN A 356 10.68 21.09 19.79
C GLN A 356 11.05 19.68 20.28
N GLU A 357 10.21 19.03 21.10
CA GLU A 357 10.41 17.62 21.48
C GLU A 357 10.46 16.69 20.26
N THR A 358 9.68 16.99 19.23
CA THR A 358 9.69 16.20 17.97
C THR A 358 11.05 16.38 17.25
N LEU A 359 11.58 17.59 17.15
CA LEU A 359 12.90 17.83 16.57
C LEU A 359 14.00 17.10 17.36
N ASP A 360 13.94 17.13 18.70
CA ASP A 360 14.92 16.48 19.58
C ASP A 360 14.92 14.95 19.39
N VAL A 361 13.73 14.32 19.24
CA VAL A 361 13.64 12.89 18.97
C VAL A 361 14.17 12.54 17.59
N VAL A 362 13.88 13.36 16.57
CA VAL A 362 14.40 13.15 15.21
C VAL A 362 15.92 13.17 15.20
N ALA A 363 16.54 14.18 15.83
CA ALA A 363 18.00 14.28 15.93
C ALA A 363 18.62 13.08 16.69
N LYS A 364 17.99 12.62 17.78
CA LYS A 364 18.47 11.46 18.55
C LYS A 364 18.35 10.14 17.79
N CYS A 365 17.26 9.96 17.04
CA CYS A 365 17.02 8.72 16.27
C CYS A 365 17.91 8.64 15.03
N GLY A 366 18.23 9.77 14.38
CA GLY A 366 19.05 9.81 13.16
C GLY A 366 18.46 8.88 12.08
N TYR A 367 17.31 9.23 11.52
CA TYR A 367 16.66 8.44 10.49
C TYR A 367 17.40 8.54 9.15
N ASP A 368 17.35 7.46 8.39
CA ASP A 368 17.82 7.45 6.99
C ASP A 368 16.87 8.26 6.10
N THR A 369 15.58 8.18 6.37
CA THR A 369 14.55 8.99 5.70
C THR A 369 13.37 9.20 6.64
N ALA A 370 12.79 10.40 6.64
CA ALA A 370 11.52 10.65 7.30
C ALA A 370 10.52 11.25 6.31
N PHE A 371 9.32 10.66 6.25
CA PHE A 371 8.20 11.23 5.51
C PHE A 371 7.49 12.21 6.43
N THR A 372 7.49 13.47 6.03
CA THR A 372 6.94 14.57 6.81
C THR A 372 5.62 15.03 6.23
N PHE A 373 4.62 15.23 7.08
CA PHE A 373 3.27 15.60 6.67
C PHE A 373 2.78 16.78 7.50
N LEU A 374 2.11 17.73 6.85
CA LEU A 374 1.20 18.63 7.55
C LEU A 374 -0.05 17.86 7.94
N TYR A 375 -0.55 18.06 9.16
CA TYR A 375 -1.83 17.49 9.55
C TYR A 375 -2.93 17.95 8.57
N SER A 376 -3.67 17.00 8.04
CA SER A 376 -4.82 17.25 7.16
C SER A 376 -6.06 16.60 7.77
N LYS A 377 -7.11 17.40 7.93
CA LYS A 377 -8.39 16.93 8.47
C LYS A 377 -8.95 15.81 7.60
N ARG A 378 -9.38 14.71 8.22
CA ARG A 378 -10.11 13.63 7.57
C ARG A 378 -11.50 13.57 8.17
N SER A 379 -12.52 13.65 7.34
CA SER A 379 -13.92 13.54 7.80
C SER A 379 -14.07 12.31 8.67
N ASP A 380 -14.93 12.41 9.68
CA ASP A 380 -15.27 11.31 10.59
C ASP A 380 -14.13 10.81 11.50
N THR A 381 -12.96 11.48 11.53
CA THR A 381 -11.90 11.18 12.50
C THR A 381 -12.01 12.05 13.75
N PRO A 382 -11.66 11.53 14.96
CA PRO A 382 -11.69 12.33 16.19
C PRO A 382 -10.88 13.63 16.11
N ALA A 383 -9.69 13.59 15.47
CA ALA A 383 -8.84 14.77 15.35
C ALA A 383 -9.44 15.88 14.46
N ALA A 384 -10.29 15.53 13.50
CA ALA A 384 -10.97 16.53 12.66
C ALA A 384 -11.99 17.37 13.46
N ALA A 385 -12.56 16.80 14.52
CA ALA A 385 -13.54 17.45 15.40
C ALA A 385 -12.90 18.26 16.55
N MET A 386 -11.58 18.21 16.74
CA MET A 386 -10.89 18.97 17.78
C MET A 386 -10.91 20.47 17.48
N GLU A 387 -11.22 21.31 18.48
CA GLU A 387 -11.35 22.75 18.31
C GLU A 387 -10.00 23.47 18.19
N ASN A 388 -8.97 22.97 18.87
CA ASN A 388 -7.64 23.58 18.97
C ASN A 388 -6.74 23.27 17.77
N GLN A 389 -7.24 23.52 16.57
CA GLN A 389 -6.47 23.37 15.33
C GLN A 389 -5.30 24.36 15.29
N VAL A 390 -4.12 23.88 14.88
CA VAL A 390 -2.94 24.73 14.71
C VAL A 390 -3.12 25.62 13.47
N PRO A 391 -2.86 26.95 13.56
CA PRO A 391 -2.91 27.83 12.39
C PRO A 391 -1.98 27.34 11.27
N GLN A 392 -2.41 27.51 10.02
CA GLN A 392 -1.72 26.92 8.86
C GLN A 392 -0.33 27.52 8.63
N ASP A 393 -0.14 28.80 8.93
CA ASP A 393 1.15 29.49 8.85
C ASP A 393 2.14 28.95 9.87
N VAL A 394 1.71 28.72 11.13
CA VAL A 394 2.50 28.09 12.18
C VAL A 394 2.88 26.66 11.81
N ALA A 395 1.91 25.87 11.33
CA ALA A 395 2.18 24.51 10.90
C ALA A 395 3.17 24.44 9.73
N LYS A 396 3.10 25.37 8.76
CA LYS A 396 4.05 25.45 7.64
C LYS A 396 5.44 25.86 8.10
N GLU A 397 5.55 26.81 9.05
CA GLU A 397 6.85 27.22 9.59
C GLU A 397 7.53 26.03 10.29
N ARG A 398 6.82 25.32 11.18
CA ARG A 398 7.33 24.12 11.84
C ARG A 398 7.71 23.04 10.83
N PHE A 399 6.88 22.81 9.81
CA PHE A 399 7.15 21.86 8.76
C PHE A 399 8.47 22.13 8.04
N ASN A 400 8.77 23.38 7.72
CA ASN A 400 10.02 23.77 7.07
C ASN A 400 11.24 23.52 7.97
N ARG A 401 11.13 23.78 9.28
CA ARG A 401 12.20 23.47 10.25
C ARG A 401 12.45 21.97 10.36
N LEU A 402 11.38 21.18 10.45
CA LEU A 402 11.49 19.73 10.48
C LEU A 402 12.09 19.19 9.18
N LEU A 403 11.66 19.69 8.02
CA LEU A 403 12.18 19.26 6.72
C LEU A 403 13.69 19.52 6.60
N ALA A 404 14.16 20.68 7.04
CA ALA A 404 15.60 21.02 7.04
C ALA A 404 16.39 20.03 7.92
N LEU A 405 15.91 19.74 9.13
CA LEU A 405 16.56 18.78 10.04
C LEU A 405 16.59 17.37 9.43
N VAL A 406 15.46 16.88 8.92
CA VAL A 406 15.35 15.55 8.32
C VAL A 406 16.28 15.39 7.11
N GLN A 407 16.40 16.45 6.28
CA GLN A 407 17.32 16.43 5.14
C GLN A 407 18.79 16.40 5.59
N GLN A 408 19.13 17.13 6.62
CA GLN A 408 20.49 17.13 7.20
C GLN A 408 20.84 15.76 7.78
N GLU A 409 19.98 15.21 8.66
CA GLU A 409 20.19 13.91 9.29
C GLU A 409 20.23 12.79 8.25
N GLY A 410 19.31 12.82 7.28
CA GLY A 410 19.23 11.83 6.20
C GLY A 410 20.52 11.80 5.37
N ARG A 411 21.09 12.95 5.01
CA ARG A 411 22.39 13.02 4.29
C ARG A 411 23.51 12.41 5.12
N THR A 412 23.60 12.76 6.39
CA THR A 412 24.62 12.26 7.32
C THR A 412 24.51 10.73 7.46
N ARG A 413 23.30 10.21 7.58
CA ARG A 413 23.07 8.76 7.72
C ARG A 413 23.30 8.00 6.42
N SER A 414 22.83 8.54 5.31
CA SER A 414 23.01 7.92 4.00
C SER A 414 24.49 7.84 3.61
N SER A 415 25.32 8.85 3.90
CA SER A 415 26.73 8.85 3.50
C SER A 415 27.55 7.65 4.03
N ARG A 416 27.06 6.91 5.06
CA ARG A 416 27.74 5.72 5.58
C ARG A 416 27.89 4.58 4.58
N PHE A 417 27.05 4.54 3.54
CA PHE A 417 27.13 3.53 2.49
C PHE A 417 27.94 3.96 1.27
N GLU A 418 28.36 5.24 1.20
CA GLU A 418 29.17 5.76 0.10
C GLU A 418 30.51 5.00 0.02
N GLY A 419 30.91 4.61 -1.18
CA GLY A 419 32.09 3.78 -1.41
C GLY A 419 31.91 2.28 -1.10
N SER A 420 30.75 1.84 -0.57
CA SER A 420 30.49 0.43 -0.30
C SER A 420 29.94 -0.29 -1.54
N ILE A 421 30.25 -1.60 -1.65
CA ILE A 421 29.65 -2.46 -2.67
C ILE A 421 28.39 -3.10 -2.08
N GLN A 422 27.26 -2.89 -2.74
CA GLN A 422 25.96 -3.39 -2.30
C GLN A 422 25.33 -4.34 -3.32
N LYS A 423 24.56 -5.33 -2.81
CA LYS A 423 23.75 -6.20 -3.65
C LYS A 423 22.43 -5.51 -3.97
N VAL A 424 22.20 -5.20 -5.23
CA VAL A 424 21.06 -4.43 -5.74
C VAL A 424 20.14 -5.34 -6.55
N LEU A 425 18.83 -5.34 -6.28
CA LEU A 425 17.81 -5.88 -7.18
C LEU A 425 17.48 -4.82 -8.22
N VAL A 426 17.70 -5.12 -9.50
CA VAL A 426 17.41 -4.19 -10.61
C VAL A 426 15.92 -4.18 -10.87
N GLU A 427 15.28 -3.02 -10.73
CA GLU A 427 13.81 -2.91 -10.75
C GLU A 427 13.26 -2.37 -12.06
N GLU A 428 13.90 -1.37 -12.65
CA GLU A 428 13.42 -0.69 -13.84
C GLU A 428 14.55 0.06 -14.59
N GLU A 429 14.32 0.39 -15.85
CA GLU A 429 15.10 1.40 -16.55
C GLU A 429 14.59 2.79 -16.15
N SER A 430 15.49 3.70 -15.83
CA SER A 430 15.14 5.07 -15.49
C SER A 430 14.61 5.84 -16.70
N LYS A 431 14.16 7.09 -16.51
CA LYS A 431 13.81 7.98 -17.63
C LYS A 431 15.01 8.31 -18.53
N GLU A 432 16.20 8.25 -17.99
CA GLU A 432 17.45 8.39 -18.72
C GLU A 432 17.85 7.02 -19.28
N LYS A 433 17.90 6.92 -20.61
CA LYS A 433 18.15 5.68 -21.33
C LYS A 433 19.53 5.10 -20.97
N GLY A 434 19.56 3.80 -20.66
CA GLY A 434 20.77 3.08 -20.27
C GLY A 434 21.16 3.25 -18.80
N ILE A 435 20.38 4.02 -18.01
CA ILE A 435 20.50 4.09 -16.56
C ILE A 435 19.40 3.23 -15.94
N PHE A 436 19.80 2.28 -15.10
CA PHE A 436 18.89 1.37 -14.40
C PHE A 436 18.76 1.78 -12.94
N THR A 437 17.61 1.52 -12.39
CA THR A 437 17.27 1.78 -11.01
C THR A 437 17.08 0.46 -10.29
N GLY A 438 17.67 0.34 -9.11
CA GLY A 438 17.49 -0.83 -8.27
C GLY A 438 17.49 -0.49 -6.78
N ARG A 439 17.27 -1.52 -5.95
CA ARG A 439 17.18 -1.38 -4.49
C ARG A 439 18.12 -2.33 -3.77
N THR A 440 18.78 -1.78 -2.75
CA THR A 440 19.56 -2.57 -1.78
C THR A 440 18.65 -3.23 -0.74
N GLU A 441 19.17 -4.10 0.10
CA GLU A 441 18.45 -4.65 1.27
C GLU A 441 18.08 -3.57 2.31
N TYR A 442 18.82 -2.48 2.37
CA TYR A 442 18.56 -1.31 3.22
C TYR A 442 17.46 -0.39 2.66
N ASN A 443 16.81 -0.79 1.58
CA ASN A 443 15.82 0.02 0.83
C ASN A 443 16.38 1.28 0.17
N LEU A 444 17.70 1.35 -0.01
CA LEU A 444 18.36 2.45 -0.69
C LEU A 444 18.13 2.35 -2.19
N LEU A 445 17.78 3.45 -2.82
CA LEU A 445 17.62 3.56 -4.27
C LEU A 445 18.97 3.81 -4.91
N VAL A 446 19.30 3.06 -5.95
CA VAL A 446 20.59 3.17 -6.66
C VAL A 446 20.34 3.29 -8.15
N HIS A 447 20.94 4.29 -8.77
CA HIS A 447 20.97 4.48 -10.22
C HIS A 447 22.36 4.15 -10.75
N PHE A 448 22.44 3.37 -11.81
CA PHE A 448 23.71 2.93 -12.39
C PHE A 448 23.56 2.60 -13.87
N PRO A 449 24.64 2.76 -14.69
CA PRO A 449 24.64 2.32 -16.08
C PRO A 449 24.44 0.81 -16.18
N GLY A 450 23.61 0.35 -17.12
CA GLY A 450 23.32 -1.07 -17.25
C GLY A 450 22.61 -1.41 -18.56
N SER A 451 22.06 -2.62 -18.64
CA SER A 451 21.32 -3.12 -19.79
C SER A 451 20.05 -3.85 -19.37
N ALA A 452 19.09 -3.97 -20.28
CA ALA A 452 17.75 -4.50 -19.99
C ALA A 452 17.76 -5.96 -19.51
N ASP A 453 18.78 -6.74 -19.85
CA ASP A 453 18.93 -8.11 -19.38
C ASP A 453 19.20 -8.24 -17.87
N LEU A 454 19.54 -7.12 -17.21
CA LEU A 454 19.73 -7.06 -15.75
C LEU A 454 18.40 -6.94 -14.97
N LEU A 455 17.31 -6.60 -15.63
CA LEU A 455 16.00 -6.46 -14.95
C LEU A 455 15.64 -7.74 -14.19
N GLY A 456 15.23 -7.57 -12.92
CA GLY A 456 14.90 -8.66 -12.01
C GLY A 456 16.10 -9.45 -11.46
N LYS A 457 17.32 -9.12 -11.85
CA LYS A 457 18.54 -9.76 -11.34
C LYS A 457 19.12 -9.00 -10.15
N TYR A 458 19.85 -9.73 -9.32
CA TYR A 458 20.68 -9.16 -8.26
C TYR A 458 22.09 -8.96 -8.79
N VAL A 459 22.54 -7.72 -8.75
CA VAL A 459 23.89 -7.32 -9.19
C VAL A 459 24.66 -6.68 -8.05
N LYS A 460 25.99 -6.67 -8.12
CA LYS A 460 26.85 -5.92 -7.22
C LYS A 460 27.07 -4.53 -7.79
N VAL A 461 26.81 -3.50 -7.00
CA VAL A 461 26.98 -2.09 -7.40
C VAL A 461 27.81 -1.37 -6.34
N SER A 462 28.87 -0.67 -6.77
CA SER A 462 29.56 0.30 -5.94
C SER A 462 28.68 1.54 -5.78
N LEU A 463 28.48 2.01 -4.56
CA LEU A 463 27.72 3.24 -4.27
C LEU A 463 28.67 4.43 -4.31
N ASP A 464 28.86 5.03 -5.48
CA ASP A 464 29.95 5.98 -5.73
C ASP A 464 29.66 7.37 -5.18
N GLU A 465 28.41 7.84 -5.25
CA GLU A 465 27.99 9.17 -4.83
C GLU A 465 26.62 9.15 -4.17
N CYS A 466 26.51 9.73 -2.97
CA CYS A 466 25.27 9.85 -2.20
C CYS A 466 24.55 11.18 -2.47
N HIS A 467 23.34 11.14 -3.00
CA HIS A 467 22.46 12.30 -3.20
C HIS A 467 21.37 12.44 -2.12
N GLY A 468 21.55 11.82 -0.96
CA GLY A 468 20.62 11.84 0.17
C GLY A 468 19.50 10.81 0.05
N PHE A 469 18.70 10.83 -1.01
CA PHE A 469 17.59 9.89 -1.22
C PHE A 469 17.91 8.75 -2.17
N TYR A 470 18.99 8.86 -2.92
CA TYR A 470 19.47 7.84 -3.85
C TYR A 470 21.00 7.92 -4.00
N TYR A 471 21.56 6.91 -4.61
CA TYR A 471 22.98 6.85 -4.95
C TYR A 471 23.15 6.75 -6.47
N MET A 472 24.22 7.39 -6.97
CA MET A 472 24.81 7.00 -8.24
C MET A 472 25.82 5.90 -7.96
N GLY A 473 25.89 4.91 -8.83
CA GLY A 473 26.78 3.78 -8.65
C GLY A 473 27.29 3.20 -9.96
N SER A 474 28.19 2.24 -9.85
CA SER A 474 28.79 1.53 -10.95
C SER A 474 28.70 0.02 -10.74
N LEU A 475 28.40 -0.74 -11.81
CA LEU A 475 28.44 -2.20 -11.77
C LEU A 475 29.84 -2.69 -11.42
N VAL A 476 29.92 -3.64 -10.50
CA VAL A 476 31.17 -4.33 -10.15
C VAL A 476 31.20 -5.65 -10.93
N GLU A 477 32.19 -5.79 -11.79
CA GLU A 477 32.44 -7.05 -12.50
C GLU A 477 32.80 -8.16 -11.50
N GLU A 478 32.30 -9.39 -11.75
CA GLU A 478 32.58 -10.56 -10.90
C GLU A 478 34.00 -11.06 -11.06
#